data_393621e96536e7e8fa936d6a82732e0c
#
_entry.id   393621e96536e7e8fa936d6a82732e0c
#
_cell.length_a   1.000
_cell.length_b   1.000
_cell.length_c   1.000
_cell.angle_alpha   90.00
_cell.angle_beta   90.00
_cell.angle_gamma   90.00
#
_symmetry.space_group_name_H-M   'P 1'
#
loop_
_entity.id
_entity.type
_entity.pdbx_description
1 polymer ?
#
loop_
_entity_poly.entity_id
_entity_poly.type
_entity_poly.pdbx_seq_one_letter_code
_entity_poly.pdbx_strand_id
1 'polypeptide(L)'
;MSRITSTMDTLKGHSRKALIPYLMAGFPEPAHTLSLMHALVQGGADIIELGVPFSDPMADGPVIQKAGEAALRHGVGMGEVLAMVREFRATDKATPIVLMGYANPVENYNHLHGADSFVKDAATAGVDGVLVVDYPPEECVDFAAALRAHHMDLIFLLAPTSTDKRMQQVADVASGYVYYVSLKGVTGSGALDTDEVEAMLPRIRQHVHIPVGVGFGIRDAATAQTIGKVADAVVIGSKLLQLIEAAPAGKAADEARLFMHVIRQALDA
;
A
#
# COMPACT_ATOMS: atom_id res chain seq x y z
N MET A 1 19.59 0.04 -4.20
CA MET A 1 18.49 1.03 -4.13
C MET A 1 17.25 0.30 -4.63
N SER A 2 16.16 0.33 -3.88
CA SER A 2 14.89 -0.30 -4.30
C SER A 2 14.20 0.53 -5.37
N ARG A 3 13.21 -0.08 -6.09
CA ARG A 3 12.37 0.69 -7.02
C ARG A 3 11.54 1.75 -6.29
N ILE A 4 11.10 1.48 -5.05
CA ILE A 4 10.34 2.45 -4.24
C ILE A 4 11.19 3.71 -3.99
N THR A 5 12.41 3.54 -3.49
CA THR A 5 13.33 4.67 -3.24
C THR A 5 13.59 5.45 -4.53
N SER A 6 13.89 4.76 -5.64
CA SER A 6 14.13 5.42 -6.93
C SER A 6 12.92 6.21 -7.43
N THR A 7 11.71 5.66 -7.28
CA THR A 7 10.45 6.34 -7.65
C THR A 7 10.22 7.58 -6.78
N MET A 8 10.36 7.45 -5.46
CA MET A 8 10.17 8.57 -4.53
C MET A 8 11.18 9.70 -4.78
N ASP A 9 12.45 9.38 -5.01
CA ASP A 9 13.50 10.36 -5.31
C ASP A 9 13.24 11.08 -6.64
N THR A 10 12.79 10.36 -7.66
CA THR A 10 12.43 10.93 -8.96
C THR A 10 11.25 11.89 -8.82
N LEU A 11 10.20 11.50 -8.12
CA LEU A 11 9.03 12.37 -7.89
C LEU A 11 9.42 13.61 -7.09
N LYS A 12 10.21 13.44 -6.04
CA LYS A 12 10.73 14.56 -5.24
C LYS A 12 11.56 15.54 -6.10
N GLY A 13 12.41 15.03 -6.98
CA GLY A 13 13.19 15.84 -7.92
C GLY A 13 12.34 16.70 -8.87
N HIS A 14 11.12 16.24 -9.16
CA HIS A 14 10.14 16.96 -9.98
C HIS A 14 9.09 17.73 -9.15
N SER A 15 9.26 17.81 -7.82
CA SER A 15 8.29 18.41 -6.88
C SER A 15 6.90 17.76 -6.97
N ARG A 16 6.82 16.49 -7.37
CA ARG A 16 5.59 15.72 -7.46
C ARG A 16 5.38 14.83 -6.23
N LYS A 17 4.13 14.53 -5.95
CA LYS A 17 3.72 13.64 -4.86
C LYS A 17 3.41 12.25 -5.40
N ALA A 18 3.81 11.21 -4.67
CA ALA A 18 3.48 9.86 -5.07
C ALA A 18 1.98 9.59 -4.91
N LEU A 19 1.40 8.89 -5.87
CA LEU A 19 0.02 8.39 -5.84
C LEU A 19 0.06 6.87 -5.68
N ILE A 20 -0.45 6.38 -4.55
CA ILE A 20 -0.36 4.98 -4.13
C ILE A 20 -1.78 4.41 -3.98
N PRO A 21 -2.37 3.78 -5.00
CA PRO A 21 -3.61 3.04 -4.83
C PRO A 21 -3.39 1.71 -4.11
N TYR A 22 -4.34 1.36 -3.22
CA TYR A 22 -4.48 0.03 -2.65
C TYR A 22 -5.49 -0.78 -3.46
N LEU A 23 -5.11 -2.00 -3.84
CA LEU A 23 -5.95 -2.98 -4.52
C LEU A 23 -5.90 -4.31 -3.76
N MET A 24 -7.04 -4.94 -3.48
CA MET A 24 -7.07 -6.31 -2.93
C MET A 24 -6.84 -7.32 -4.06
N ALA A 25 -5.80 -8.14 -3.95
CA ALA A 25 -5.54 -9.22 -4.90
C ALA A 25 -6.71 -10.20 -4.93
N GLY A 26 -7.20 -10.53 -6.11
CA GLY A 26 -8.34 -11.43 -6.28
C GLY A 26 -9.72 -10.77 -6.20
N PHE A 27 -9.80 -9.45 -6.02
CA PHE A 27 -11.06 -8.72 -5.97
C PHE A 27 -11.30 -7.91 -7.26
N PRO A 28 -12.53 -7.87 -7.81
CA PRO A 28 -13.71 -8.66 -7.41
C PRO A 28 -13.59 -10.14 -7.77
N GLU A 29 -12.74 -10.50 -8.71
CA GLU A 29 -12.38 -11.84 -9.14
C GLU A 29 -10.89 -11.89 -9.51
N PRO A 30 -10.20 -13.03 -9.33
CA PRO A 30 -8.77 -13.15 -9.60
C PRO A 30 -8.35 -12.71 -11.01
N ALA A 31 -9.15 -13.03 -12.02
CA ALA A 31 -8.90 -12.68 -13.43
C ALA A 31 -8.84 -11.16 -13.70
N HIS A 32 -9.41 -10.34 -12.81
CA HIS A 32 -9.42 -8.89 -12.98
C HIS A 32 -8.18 -8.21 -12.38
N THR A 33 -7.46 -8.86 -11.47
CA THR A 33 -6.36 -8.21 -10.73
C THR A 33 -5.31 -7.61 -11.65
N LEU A 34 -4.83 -8.37 -12.62
CA LEU A 34 -3.80 -7.89 -13.55
C LEU A 34 -4.26 -6.68 -14.37
N SER A 35 -5.47 -6.74 -14.93
CA SER A 35 -6.04 -5.64 -15.71
C SER A 35 -6.25 -4.39 -14.87
N LEU A 36 -6.67 -4.55 -13.61
CA LEU A 36 -6.80 -3.45 -12.65
C LEU A 36 -5.44 -2.83 -12.33
N MET A 37 -4.40 -3.62 -12.03
CA MET A 37 -3.05 -3.12 -11.77
C MET A 37 -2.55 -2.25 -12.94
N HIS A 38 -2.70 -2.73 -14.19
CA HIS A 38 -2.32 -1.94 -15.37
C HIS A 38 -3.17 -0.67 -15.54
N ALA A 39 -4.46 -0.75 -15.24
CA ALA A 39 -5.35 0.42 -15.30
C ALA A 39 -4.95 1.50 -14.28
N LEU A 40 -4.55 1.09 -13.05
CA LEU A 40 -4.05 2.00 -12.03
C LEU A 40 -2.78 2.74 -12.51
N VAL A 41 -1.82 2.01 -13.09
CA VAL A 41 -0.60 2.61 -13.65
C VAL A 41 -0.93 3.58 -14.78
N GLN A 42 -1.80 3.19 -15.72
CA GLN A 42 -2.25 4.06 -16.81
C GLN A 42 -3.02 5.29 -16.30
N GLY A 43 -3.67 5.19 -15.15
CA GLY A 43 -4.33 6.30 -14.46
C GLY A 43 -3.38 7.23 -13.70
N GLY A 44 -2.08 6.88 -13.61
CA GLY A 44 -1.06 7.72 -12.98
C GLY A 44 -0.63 7.28 -11.59
N ALA A 45 -0.85 6.02 -11.22
CA ALA A 45 -0.27 5.44 -10.01
C ALA A 45 1.26 5.36 -10.12
N ASP A 46 1.95 5.76 -9.07
CA ASP A 46 3.41 5.69 -8.99
C ASP A 46 3.90 4.43 -8.26
N ILE A 47 3.12 3.92 -7.31
CA ILE A 47 3.36 2.68 -6.56
C ILE A 47 2.01 1.99 -6.40
N ILE A 48 1.96 0.66 -6.37
CA ILE A 48 0.74 -0.10 -6.07
C ILE A 48 0.92 -0.82 -4.73
N GLU A 49 0.00 -0.59 -3.79
CA GLU A 49 -0.19 -1.45 -2.63
C GLU A 49 -1.16 -2.59 -3.00
N LEU A 50 -0.65 -3.82 -3.01
CA LEU A 50 -1.43 -5.02 -3.33
C LEU A 50 -1.75 -5.79 -2.05
N GLY A 51 -3.02 -5.81 -1.68
CA GLY A 51 -3.51 -6.48 -0.49
C GLY A 51 -3.44 -8.00 -0.61
N VAL A 52 -2.89 -8.64 0.41
CA VAL A 52 -2.91 -10.10 0.59
C VAL A 52 -4.13 -10.46 1.44
N PRO A 53 -5.10 -11.24 0.92
CA PRO A 53 -6.31 -11.56 1.66
C PRO A 53 -6.01 -12.42 2.88
N PHE A 54 -6.71 -12.14 3.99
CA PHE A 54 -6.61 -12.85 5.25
C PHE A 54 -7.98 -12.96 5.92
N SER A 55 -8.23 -14.05 6.65
CA SER A 55 -9.53 -14.36 7.26
C SER A 55 -9.88 -13.48 8.46
N ASP A 56 -8.84 -12.96 9.16
CA ASP A 56 -9.00 -12.26 10.44
C ASP A 56 -8.36 -10.86 10.41
N PRO A 57 -8.80 -9.96 9.49
CA PRO A 57 -8.13 -8.69 9.18
C PRO A 57 -8.51 -7.61 10.20
N MET A 58 -7.98 -7.69 11.42
CA MET A 58 -8.38 -6.87 12.58
C MET A 58 -8.17 -5.36 12.42
N ALA A 59 -7.29 -4.93 11.53
CA ALA A 59 -7.02 -3.51 11.28
C ALA A 59 -7.77 -2.95 10.06
N ASP A 60 -8.42 -3.81 9.28
CA ASP A 60 -9.08 -3.40 8.05
C ASP A 60 -10.50 -2.90 8.29
N GLY A 61 -10.89 -1.90 7.52
CA GLY A 61 -12.27 -1.44 7.48
C GLY A 61 -13.19 -2.38 6.66
N PRO A 62 -14.53 -2.22 6.81
CA PRO A 62 -15.50 -3.15 6.23
C PRO A 62 -15.40 -3.29 4.71
N VAL A 63 -14.96 -2.26 4.00
CA VAL A 63 -14.76 -2.31 2.54
C VAL A 63 -13.61 -3.24 2.18
N ILE A 64 -12.47 -3.12 2.89
CA ILE A 64 -11.29 -3.95 2.67
C ILE A 64 -11.57 -5.38 3.12
N GLN A 65 -12.23 -5.56 4.28
CA GLN A 65 -12.65 -6.89 4.76
C GLN A 65 -13.53 -7.61 3.73
N LYS A 66 -14.55 -6.93 3.19
CA LYS A 66 -15.43 -7.48 2.15
C LYS A 66 -14.67 -7.89 0.89
N ALA A 67 -13.70 -7.08 0.46
CA ALA A 67 -12.86 -7.41 -0.69
C ALA A 67 -11.96 -8.62 -0.40
N GLY A 68 -11.37 -8.70 0.79
CA GLY A 68 -10.58 -9.84 1.24
C GLY A 68 -11.39 -11.13 1.32
N GLU A 69 -12.61 -11.08 1.90
CA GLU A 69 -13.53 -12.23 1.92
C GLU A 69 -13.90 -12.72 0.51
N ALA A 70 -14.11 -11.80 -0.44
CA ALA A 70 -14.37 -12.15 -1.82
C ALA A 70 -13.18 -12.90 -2.43
N ALA A 71 -11.97 -12.38 -2.24
CA ALA A 71 -10.74 -13.00 -2.72
C ALA A 71 -10.51 -14.41 -2.10
N LEU A 72 -10.73 -14.54 -0.79
CA LEU A 72 -10.62 -15.85 -0.10
C LEU A 72 -11.61 -16.87 -0.64
N ARG A 73 -12.87 -16.48 -0.96
CA ARG A 73 -13.85 -17.39 -1.59
C ARG A 73 -13.39 -17.92 -2.94
N HIS A 74 -12.52 -17.19 -3.63
CA HIS A 74 -11.88 -17.61 -4.88
C HIS A 74 -10.57 -18.40 -4.66
N GLY A 75 -10.21 -18.69 -3.41
CA GLY A 75 -9.02 -19.45 -3.08
C GLY A 75 -7.72 -18.66 -3.22
N VAL A 76 -7.77 -17.31 -3.24
CA VAL A 76 -6.57 -16.49 -3.33
C VAL A 76 -5.85 -16.47 -1.99
N GLY A 77 -4.58 -16.86 -1.99
CA GLY A 77 -3.64 -16.78 -0.89
C GLY A 77 -2.31 -16.18 -1.33
N MET A 78 -1.28 -16.29 -0.50
CA MET A 78 0.04 -15.69 -0.78
C MET A 78 0.64 -16.20 -2.10
N GLY A 79 0.49 -17.49 -2.40
CA GLY A 79 1.02 -18.09 -3.62
C GLY A 79 0.41 -17.48 -4.89
N GLU A 80 -0.90 -17.30 -4.90
CA GLU A 80 -1.65 -16.67 -6.01
C GLU A 80 -1.28 -15.19 -6.14
N VAL A 81 -1.13 -14.47 -5.02
CA VAL A 81 -0.70 -13.07 -5.02
C VAL A 81 0.69 -12.93 -5.65
N LEU A 82 1.66 -13.77 -5.27
CA LEU A 82 2.98 -13.79 -5.86
C LEU A 82 2.96 -14.15 -7.36
N ALA A 83 2.04 -15.03 -7.78
CA ALA A 83 1.84 -15.34 -9.20
C ALA A 83 1.32 -14.13 -9.98
N MET A 84 0.34 -13.38 -9.42
CA MET A 84 -0.19 -12.15 -10.03
C MET A 84 0.89 -11.08 -10.18
N VAL A 85 1.75 -10.90 -9.17
CA VAL A 85 2.90 -9.97 -9.25
C VAL A 85 3.85 -10.41 -10.37
N ARG A 86 4.16 -11.69 -10.48
CA ARG A 86 5.05 -12.24 -11.50
C ARG A 86 4.49 -12.02 -12.91
N GLU A 87 3.18 -12.19 -13.08
CA GLU A 87 2.49 -11.92 -14.33
C GLU A 87 2.51 -10.43 -14.70
N PHE A 88 2.23 -9.54 -13.73
CA PHE A 88 2.35 -8.10 -13.91
C PHE A 88 3.75 -7.70 -14.36
N ARG A 89 4.79 -8.28 -13.76
CA ARG A 89 6.19 -8.02 -14.11
C ARG A 89 6.58 -8.47 -15.52
N ALA A 90 5.81 -9.30 -16.17
CA ALA A 90 6.06 -9.67 -17.57
C ALA A 90 6.00 -8.44 -18.49
N THR A 91 5.14 -7.48 -18.17
CA THR A 91 4.88 -6.27 -18.99
C THR A 91 5.27 -4.96 -18.33
N ASP A 92 5.28 -4.86 -16.98
CA ASP A 92 5.69 -3.68 -16.22
C ASP A 92 6.92 -3.99 -15.36
N LYS A 93 8.06 -3.40 -15.71
CA LYS A 93 9.33 -3.55 -14.99
C LYS A 93 9.62 -2.38 -14.04
N ALA A 94 8.84 -1.31 -14.11
CA ALA A 94 9.14 -0.03 -13.48
C ALA A 94 8.31 0.25 -12.21
N THR A 95 7.01 0.03 -12.25
CA THR A 95 6.09 0.42 -11.16
C THR A 95 6.34 -0.42 -9.91
N PRO A 96 6.70 0.17 -8.75
CA PRO A 96 6.86 -0.57 -7.52
C PRO A 96 5.58 -1.23 -7.04
N ILE A 97 5.70 -2.44 -6.47
CA ILE A 97 4.61 -3.17 -5.81
C ILE A 97 4.98 -3.42 -4.36
N VAL A 98 4.10 -2.99 -3.46
CA VAL A 98 4.15 -3.27 -2.03
C VAL A 98 3.07 -4.29 -1.69
N LEU A 99 3.44 -5.42 -1.11
CA LEU A 99 2.46 -6.34 -0.54
C LEU A 99 2.01 -5.81 0.82
N MET A 100 0.71 -5.63 1.00
CA MET A 100 0.13 -5.22 2.28
C MET A 100 -0.72 -6.37 2.85
N GLY A 101 -0.42 -6.79 4.07
CA GLY A 101 -1.14 -7.90 4.70
C GLY A 101 -0.79 -8.07 6.17
N TYR A 102 -0.94 -9.28 6.65
CA TYR A 102 -0.77 -9.66 8.05
C TYR A 102 0.36 -10.68 8.22
N ALA A 103 0.85 -10.82 9.45
CA ALA A 103 1.93 -11.75 9.78
C ALA A 103 1.55 -13.21 9.45
N ASN A 104 0.33 -13.63 9.78
CA ASN A 104 -0.09 -15.01 9.61
C ASN A 104 0.06 -15.54 8.16
N PRO A 105 -0.38 -14.87 7.09
CA PRO A 105 -0.12 -15.29 5.71
C PRO A 105 1.38 -15.44 5.39
N VAL A 106 2.24 -14.57 5.92
CA VAL A 106 3.70 -14.62 5.72
C VAL A 106 4.29 -15.84 6.43
N GLU A 107 3.96 -16.00 7.72
CA GLU A 107 4.46 -17.10 8.53
C GLU A 107 3.96 -18.46 8.05
N ASN A 108 2.68 -18.54 7.64
CA ASN A 108 2.12 -19.77 7.06
C ASN A 108 2.82 -20.13 5.75
N TYR A 109 3.13 -19.13 4.90
CA TYR A 109 3.89 -19.39 3.67
C TYR A 109 5.29 -19.96 3.97
N ASN A 110 6.00 -19.38 4.93
CA ASN A 110 7.30 -19.89 5.39
C ASN A 110 7.18 -21.29 5.99
N HIS A 111 6.11 -21.56 6.76
CA HIS A 111 5.87 -22.90 7.33
C HIS A 111 5.68 -23.96 6.25
N LEU A 112 4.96 -23.66 5.19
CA LEU A 112 4.64 -24.59 4.11
C LEU A 112 5.82 -24.81 3.13
N HIS A 113 6.62 -23.77 2.88
CA HIS A 113 7.65 -23.78 1.82
C HIS A 113 9.09 -23.77 2.35
N GLY A 114 9.28 -23.62 3.67
CA GLY A 114 10.57 -23.53 4.34
C GLY A 114 10.91 -22.13 4.83
N ALA A 115 11.86 -22.05 5.77
CA ALA A 115 12.28 -20.79 6.36
C ALA A 115 12.75 -19.79 5.28
N ASP A 116 12.34 -18.53 5.43
CA ASP A 116 12.65 -17.42 4.52
C ASP A 116 12.13 -17.56 3.08
N SER A 117 11.30 -18.56 2.79
CA SER A 117 10.76 -18.76 1.44
C SER A 117 9.94 -17.56 0.97
N PHE A 118 9.17 -16.93 1.87
CA PHE A 118 8.41 -15.73 1.51
C PHE A 118 9.31 -14.62 0.94
N VAL A 119 10.41 -14.27 1.61
CA VAL A 119 11.31 -13.21 1.16
C VAL A 119 11.93 -13.54 -0.18
N LYS A 120 12.39 -14.78 -0.37
CA LYS A 120 13.01 -15.24 -1.62
C LYS A 120 12.02 -15.26 -2.79
N ASP A 121 10.83 -15.76 -2.55
CA ASP A 121 9.81 -15.91 -3.58
C ASP A 121 9.15 -14.57 -3.93
N ALA A 122 8.97 -13.68 -2.94
CA ALA A 122 8.52 -12.29 -3.17
C ALA A 122 9.53 -11.52 -4.02
N ALA A 123 10.82 -11.61 -3.71
CA ALA A 123 11.88 -11.01 -4.52
C ALA A 123 11.89 -11.56 -5.94
N THR A 124 11.79 -12.88 -6.10
CA THR A 124 11.75 -13.55 -7.40
C THR A 124 10.51 -13.17 -8.22
N ALA A 125 9.38 -12.98 -7.55
CA ALA A 125 8.14 -12.49 -8.17
C ALA A 125 8.26 -11.01 -8.61
N GLY A 126 9.17 -10.25 -8.02
CA GLY A 126 9.41 -8.85 -8.33
C GLY A 126 8.64 -7.88 -7.42
N VAL A 127 8.36 -8.29 -6.19
CA VAL A 127 7.88 -7.42 -5.10
C VAL A 127 8.98 -6.43 -4.73
N ASP A 128 8.61 -5.20 -4.38
CA ASP A 128 9.54 -4.12 -4.03
C ASP A 128 9.49 -3.74 -2.56
N GLY A 129 8.41 -4.07 -1.88
CA GLY A 129 8.25 -3.78 -0.47
C GLY A 129 7.15 -4.60 0.18
N VAL A 130 7.16 -4.62 1.49
CA VAL A 130 6.17 -5.34 2.31
C VAL A 130 5.71 -4.43 3.44
N LEU A 131 4.41 -4.40 3.68
CA LEU A 131 3.76 -3.77 4.82
C LEU A 131 3.00 -4.87 5.58
N VAL A 132 3.53 -5.28 6.73
CA VAL A 132 2.86 -6.25 7.60
C VAL A 132 2.26 -5.49 8.78
N VAL A 133 0.92 -5.45 8.81
CA VAL A 133 0.15 -4.53 9.66
C VAL A 133 0.37 -4.78 11.15
N ASP A 134 0.54 -6.04 11.53
CA ASP A 134 0.60 -6.53 12.91
C ASP A 134 2.01 -6.93 13.38
N TYR A 135 3.06 -6.69 12.57
CA TYR A 135 4.44 -6.86 13.04
C TYR A 135 4.89 -5.67 13.91
N PRO A 136 5.40 -5.91 15.14
CA PRO A 136 6.02 -4.86 15.94
C PRO A 136 7.43 -4.56 15.43
N PRO A 137 7.85 -3.27 15.30
CA PRO A 137 9.17 -2.93 14.74
C PRO A 137 10.34 -3.51 15.52
N GLU A 138 10.20 -3.70 16.84
CA GLU A 138 11.23 -4.29 17.70
C GLU A 138 11.54 -5.75 17.36
N GLU A 139 10.62 -6.46 16.69
CA GLU A 139 10.79 -7.85 16.27
C GLU A 139 11.15 -7.99 14.78
N CYS A 140 11.24 -6.86 14.06
CA CYS A 140 11.42 -6.86 12.60
C CYS A 140 12.86 -6.69 12.14
N VAL A 141 13.86 -6.64 13.02
CA VAL A 141 15.25 -6.33 12.65
C VAL A 141 15.79 -7.33 11.63
N ASP A 142 15.65 -8.63 11.88
CA ASP A 142 16.13 -9.68 10.98
C ASP A 142 15.30 -9.74 9.70
N PHE A 143 13.98 -9.57 9.79
CA PHE A 143 13.10 -9.52 8.62
C PHE A 143 13.43 -8.32 7.72
N ALA A 144 13.65 -7.14 8.30
CA ALA A 144 14.08 -5.96 7.56
C ALA A 144 15.44 -6.15 6.88
N ALA A 145 16.38 -6.84 7.56
CA ALA A 145 17.68 -7.17 6.99
C ALA A 145 17.55 -8.14 5.81
N ALA A 146 16.70 -9.17 5.95
CA ALA A 146 16.42 -10.13 4.89
C ALA A 146 15.77 -9.46 3.66
N LEU A 147 14.78 -8.58 3.86
CA LEU A 147 14.16 -7.81 2.78
C LEU A 147 15.17 -6.93 2.06
N ARG A 148 15.99 -6.17 2.82
CA ARG A 148 17.04 -5.31 2.24
C ARG A 148 18.08 -6.07 1.43
N ALA A 149 18.47 -7.29 1.86
CA ALA A 149 19.38 -8.15 1.12
C ALA A 149 18.82 -8.52 -0.27
N HIS A 150 17.51 -8.50 -0.43
CA HIS A 150 16.81 -8.73 -1.69
C HIS A 150 16.27 -7.45 -2.36
N HIS A 151 16.76 -6.26 -1.96
CA HIS A 151 16.35 -4.96 -2.48
C HIS A 151 14.86 -4.63 -2.29
N MET A 152 14.23 -5.21 -1.28
CA MET A 152 12.87 -4.90 -0.86
C MET A 152 12.86 -4.01 0.37
N ASP A 153 11.84 -3.17 0.47
CA ASP A 153 11.62 -2.26 1.59
C ASP A 153 10.63 -2.82 2.60
N LEU A 154 10.78 -2.43 3.87
CA LEU A 154 9.81 -2.71 4.92
C LEU A 154 9.10 -1.41 5.31
N ILE A 155 7.80 -1.35 5.00
CA ILE A 155 6.93 -0.21 5.26
C ILE A 155 6.20 -0.40 6.58
N PHE A 156 6.11 0.64 7.40
CA PHE A 156 5.39 0.63 8.67
C PHE A 156 4.25 1.63 8.71
N LEU A 157 3.23 1.30 9.50
CA LEU A 157 2.13 2.19 9.84
C LEU A 157 2.47 3.04 11.07
N LEU A 158 2.17 4.33 10.99
CA LEU A 158 2.07 5.24 12.11
C LEU A 158 0.65 5.78 12.23
N ALA A 159 0.21 6.02 13.45
CA ALA A 159 -1.12 6.52 13.77
C ALA A 159 -1.04 7.73 14.72
N PRO A 160 -2.11 8.50 14.93
CA PRO A 160 -2.13 9.59 15.91
C PRO A 160 -1.70 9.18 17.32
N THR A 161 -1.94 7.93 17.68
CA THR A 161 -1.56 7.34 18.97
C THR A 161 -0.11 6.88 19.05
N SER A 162 0.65 6.93 17.95
CA SER A 162 2.06 6.54 17.93
C SER A 162 2.90 7.48 18.79
N THR A 163 3.62 6.89 19.77
CA THR A 163 4.53 7.63 20.64
C THR A 163 5.84 7.96 19.92
N ASP A 164 6.61 8.92 20.45
CA ASP A 164 7.93 9.25 19.90
C ASP A 164 8.87 8.03 19.94
N LYS A 165 8.79 7.22 21.00
CA LYS A 165 9.52 5.95 21.09
C LYS A 165 9.15 5.01 19.92
N ARG A 166 7.86 4.87 19.61
CA ARG A 166 7.39 4.04 18.50
C ARG A 166 7.87 4.59 17.17
N MET A 167 7.84 5.93 16.98
CA MET A 167 8.34 6.56 15.76
C MET A 167 9.84 6.30 15.57
N GLN A 168 10.63 6.37 16.66
CA GLN A 168 12.05 6.05 16.61
C GLN A 168 12.29 4.57 16.26
N GLN A 169 11.58 3.64 16.90
CA GLN A 169 11.68 2.21 16.57
C GLN A 169 11.34 1.92 15.11
N VAL A 170 10.31 2.59 14.57
CA VAL A 170 9.97 2.50 13.14
C VAL A 170 11.09 3.08 12.29
N ALA A 171 11.65 4.24 12.64
CA ALA A 171 12.74 4.86 11.89
C ALA A 171 14.00 3.99 11.79
N ASP A 172 14.27 3.16 12.81
CA ASP A 172 15.44 2.29 12.86
C ASP A 172 15.36 1.11 11.87
N VAL A 173 14.13 0.67 11.52
CA VAL A 173 13.93 -0.53 10.70
C VAL A 173 13.21 -0.29 9.38
N ALA A 174 12.38 0.75 9.28
CA ALA A 174 11.63 1.09 8.08
C ALA A 174 12.53 1.50 6.90
N SER A 175 12.05 1.26 5.70
CA SER A 175 12.65 1.76 4.46
C SER A 175 11.57 2.03 3.40
N GLY A 176 11.94 2.65 2.28
CA GLY A 176 11.00 3.05 1.23
C GLY A 176 10.17 4.27 1.63
N TYR A 177 9.13 4.07 2.42
CA TYR A 177 8.30 5.12 3.01
C TYR A 177 7.65 4.65 4.32
N VAL A 178 7.09 5.60 5.08
CA VAL A 178 6.23 5.32 6.23
C VAL A 178 4.81 5.73 5.87
N TYR A 179 3.83 4.94 6.26
CA TYR A 179 2.42 5.19 6.01
C TYR A 179 1.73 5.73 7.27
N TYR A 180 1.35 7.00 7.26
CA TYR A 180 0.57 7.60 8.33
C TYR A 180 -0.92 7.39 8.08
N VAL A 181 -1.57 6.66 9.00
CA VAL A 181 -3.01 6.39 8.99
C VAL A 181 -3.70 7.42 9.87
N SER A 182 -4.37 8.39 9.27
CA SER A 182 -5.15 9.39 9.99
C SER A 182 -6.47 8.78 10.48
N LEU A 183 -6.49 8.33 11.74
CA LEU A 183 -7.67 7.73 12.36
C LEU A 183 -8.46 8.78 13.15
N LYS A 184 -9.42 9.46 12.53
CA LYS A 184 -10.60 9.93 13.25
C LYS A 184 -11.85 9.34 12.61
N GLY A 185 -12.41 8.38 13.31
CA GLY A 185 -13.67 7.73 12.96
C GLY A 185 -13.51 6.26 12.64
N VAL A 186 -14.28 5.44 13.34
CA VAL A 186 -14.58 4.07 12.95
C VAL A 186 -15.05 4.15 11.50
N THR A 187 -14.33 3.52 10.62
CA THR A 187 -14.65 3.23 9.22
C THR A 187 -16.04 3.66 8.73
N GLY A 188 -16.07 4.74 7.93
CA GLY A 188 -17.26 5.06 7.12
C GLY A 188 -17.97 6.39 7.39
N SER A 189 -17.63 7.17 8.41
CA SER A 189 -18.38 8.39 8.77
C SER A 189 -17.57 9.67 9.00
N GLY A 190 -16.23 9.63 8.92
CA GLY A 190 -15.38 10.79 9.20
C GLY A 190 -14.86 11.46 7.93
N ALA A 191 -15.01 12.77 7.81
CA ALA A 191 -14.15 13.57 6.95
C ALA A 191 -12.71 13.47 7.48
N LEU A 192 -11.72 13.42 6.55
CA LEU A 192 -10.32 13.51 6.90
C LEU A 192 -10.08 14.81 7.69
N ASP A 193 -9.49 14.72 8.86
CA ASP A 193 -9.06 15.87 9.64
C ASP A 193 -7.68 16.32 9.11
N THR A 194 -7.68 17.24 8.18
CA THR A 194 -6.45 17.76 7.56
C THR A 194 -5.58 18.50 8.57
N ASP A 195 -6.17 19.15 9.55
CA ASP A 195 -5.44 19.91 10.58
C ASP A 195 -4.65 18.95 11.49
N GLU A 196 -5.23 17.78 11.80
CA GLU A 196 -4.52 16.73 12.55
C GLU A 196 -3.32 16.18 11.76
N VAL A 197 -3.50 15.95 10.45
CA VAL A 197 -2.40 15.50 9.58
C VAL A 197 -1.30 16.55 9.53
N GLU A 198 -1.64 17.83 9.33
CA GLU A 198 -0.69 18.94 9.31
C GLU A 198 0.09 19.08 10.63
N ALA A 199 -0.56 18.85 11.76
CA ALA A 199 0.08 18.89 13.07
C ALA A 199 1.00 17.69 13.33
N MET A 200 0.64 16.50 12.80
CA MET A 200 1.36 15.26 13.09
C MET A 200 2.59 15.04 12.20
N LEU A 201 2.55 15.46 10.94
CA LEU A 201 3.66 15.25 10.02
C LEU A 201 4.99 15.87 10.48
N PRO A 202 5.04 17.10 11.02
CA PRO A 202 6.28 17.66 11.57
C PRO A 202 6.85 16.83 12.72
N ARG A 203 5.98 16.27 13.59
CA ARG A 203 6.39 15.40 14.69
C ARG A 203 6.98 14.08 14.17
N ILE A 204 6.34 13.46 13.19
CA ILE A 204 6.87 12.25 12.53
C ILE A 204 8.25 12.53 11.93
N ARG A 205 8.42 13.64 11.22
CA ARG A 205 9.68 14.04 10.56
C ARG A 205 10.83 14.36 11.52
N GLN A 206 10.56 14.54 12.82
CA GLN A 206 11.63 14.64 13.83
C GLN A 206 12.35 13.30 14.01
N HIS A 207 11.69 12.17 13.77
CA HIS A 207 12.22 10.83 13.97
C HIS A 207 12.46 10.10 12.65
N VAL A 208 11.55 10.25 11.69
CA VAL A 208 11.52 9.52 10.42
C VAL A 208 12.00 10.42 9.29
N HIS A 209 13.07 10.02 8.60
CA HIS A 209 13.70 10.81 7.52
C HIS A 209 13.43 10.26 6.12
N ILE A 210 12.69 9.16 5.99
CA ILE A 210 12.19 8.64 4.72
C ILE A 210 10.82 9.27 4.39
N PRO A 211 10.34 9.21 3.13
CA PRO A 211 9.06 9.77 2.73
C PRO A 211 7.89 9.33 3.60
N VAL A 212 6.91 10.21 3.80
CA VAL A 212 5.70 9.92 4.56
C VAL A 212 4.50 9.95 3.62
N GLY A 213 3.88 8.80 3.41
CA GLY A 213 2.60 8.66 2.75
C GLY A 213 1.45 8.86 3.74
N VAL A 214 0.39 9.50 3.30
CA VAL A 214 -0.82 9.69 4.12
C VAL A 214 -1.99 9.04 3.40
N GLY A 215 -2.72 8.23 4.13
CA GLY A 215 -3.92 7.60 3.67
C GLY A 215 -5.00 7.61 4.73
N PHE A 216 -6.14 7.07 4.37
CA PHE A 216 -7.36 7.05 5.12
C PHE A 216 -8.27 8.28 4.88
N GLY A 217 -9.49 7.99 4.43
CA GLY A 217 -10.49 9.04 4.17
C GLY A 217 -10.31 9.83 2.87
N ILE A 218 -9.27 9.57 2.09
CA ILE A 218 -9.07 10.18 0.77
C ILE A 218 -10.02 9.51 -0.23
N ARG A 219 -10.94 10.29 -0.79
CA ARG A 219 -12.02 9.77 -1.64
C ARG A 219 -12.27 10.56 -2.91
N ASP A 220 -11.63 11.72 -3.05
CA ASP A 220 -11.80 12.61 -4.19
C ASP A 220 -10.55 13.48 -4.44
N ALA A 221 -10.58 14.20 -5.55
CA ALA A 221 -9.52 15.08 -6.00
C ALA A 221 -9.18 16.19 -4.97
N ALA A 222 -10.20 16.80 -4.36
CA ALA A 222 -10.02 17.90 -3.42
C ALA A 222 -9.28 17.43 -2.15
N THR A 223 -9.68 16.29 -1.61
CA THR A 223 -9.03 15.70 -0.45
C THR A 223 -7.59 15.28 -0.77
N ALA A 224 -7.38 14.65 -1.94
CA ALA A 224 -6.04 14.26 -2.39
C ALA A 224 -5.11 15.48 -2.55
N GLN A 225 -5.60 16.55 -3.18
CA GLN A 225 -4.85 17.80 -3.34
C GLN A 225 -4.46 18.41 -2.00
N THR A 226 -5.39 18.47 -1.05
CA THR A 226 -5.14 19.04 0.28
C THR A 226 -4.04 18.26 1.00
N ILE A 227 -4.12 16.92 1.03
CA ILE A 227 -3.10 16.09 1.66
C ILE A 227 -1.77 16.15 0.89
N GLY A 228 -1.81 16.22 -0.43
CA GLY A 228 -0.62 16.36 -1.26
C GLY A 228 0.23 17.60 -0.96
N LYS A 229 -0.35 18.64 -0.37
CA LYS A 229 0.42 19.84 0.04
C LYS A 229 1.41 19.57 1.16
N VAL A 230 1.09 18.63 2.06
CA VAL A 230 1.85 18.36 3.30
C VAL A 230 2.56 17.01 3.31
N ALA A 231 2.00 16.01 2.63
CA ALA A 231 2.55 14.65 2.54
C ALA A 231 3.50 14.48 1.34
N ASP A 232 4.30 13.41 1.36
CA ASP A 232 5.17 13.01 0.24
C ASP A 232 4.45 12.05 -0.71
N ALA A 233 3.45 11.34 -0.18
CA ALA A 233 2.59 10.43 -0.93
C ALA A 233 1.15 10.46 -0.44
N VAL A 234 0.23 10.12 -1.35
CA VAL A 234 -1.22 9.98 -1.08
C VAL A 234 -1.63 8.53 -1.33
N VAL A 235 -2.19 7.88 -0.31
CA VAL A 235 -2.64 6.48 -0.40
C VAL A 235 -4.17 6.41 -0.47
N ILE A 236 -4.70 5.68 -1.45
CA ILE A 236 -6.15 5.57 -1.70
C ILE A 236 -6.56 4.10 -1.79
N GLY A 237 -7.42 3.65 -0.87
CA GLY A 237 -7.90 2.26 -0.83
C GLY A 237 -9.41 2.13 -0.95
N SER A 238 -10.12 2.33 0.15
CA SER A 238 -11.56 1.99 0.26
C SER A 238 -12.42 2.59 -0.85
N LYS A 239 -12.17 3.83 -1.26
CA LYS A 239 -12.94 4.47 -2.33
C LYS A 239 -12.72 3.80 -3.68
N LEU A 240 -11.48 3.42 -3.96
CA LEU A 240 -11.13 2.69 -5.18
C LEU A 240 -11.82 1.32 -5.22
N LEU A 241 -11.77 0.55 -4.13
CA LEU A 241 -12.45 -0.74 -4.05
C LEU A 241 -13.97 -0.63 -4.23
N GLN A 242 -14.59 0.40 -3.64
CA GLN A 242 -16.02 0.68 -3.84
C GLN A 242 -16.37 0.99 -5.30
N LEU A 243 -15.53 1.76 -6.00
CA LEU A 243 -15.72 2.05 -7.43
C LEU A 243 -15.59 0.79 -8.28
N ILE A 244 -14.58 -0.05 -7.99
CA ILE A 244 -14.37 -1.32 -8.67
C ILE A 244 -15.59 -2.24 -8.48
N GLU A 245 -16.12 -2.32 -7.24
CA GLU A 245 -17.29 -3.15 -6.92
C GLU A 245 -18.57 -2.66 -7.62
N ALA A 246 -18.78 -1.34 -7.66
CA ALA A 246 -19.96 -0.73 -8.26
C ALA A 246 -19.92 -0.63 -9.79
N ALA A 247 -18.77 -0.91 -10.39
CA ALA A 247 -18.58 -0.76 -11.83
C ALA A 247 -19.47 -1.73 -12.62
N PRO A 248 -20.04 -1.30 -13.76
CA PRO A 248 -20.73 -2.22 -14.68
C PRO A 248 -19.80 -3.36 -15.12
N ALA A 249 -20.39 -4.50 -15.48
CA ALA A 249 -19.65 -5.66 -15.93
C ALA A 249 -18.64 -5.30 -17.03
N GLY A 250 -17.38 -5.70 -16.84
CA GLY A 250 -16.27 -5.42 -17.74
C GLY A 250 -15.76 -3.97 -17.73
N LYS A 251 -16.24 -3.09 -16.84
CA LYS A 251 -15.84 -1.68 -16.78
C LYS A 251 -14.96 -1.32 -15.57
N ALA A 252 -14.70 -2.24 -14.66
CA ALA A 252 -13.95 -1.97 -13.43
C ALA A 252 -12.57 -1.34 -13.69
N ALA A 253 -11.83 -1.81 -14.70
CA ALA A 253 -10.52 -1.27 -15.05
C ALA A 253 -10.63 0.15 -15.65
N ASP A 254 -11.61 0.43 -16.49
CA ASP A 254 -11.85 1.76 -17.06
C ASP A 254 -12.19 2.77 -15.96
N GLU A 255 -13.10 2.41 -15.04
CA GLU A 255 -13.50 3.26 -13.90
C GLU A 255 -12.33 3.52 -12.95
N ALA A 256 -11.55 2.48 -12.62
CA ALA A 256 -10.36 2.63 -11.79
C ALA A 256 -9.33 3.57 -12.43
N ARG A 257 -9.05 3.38 -13.73
CA ARG A 257 -8.13 4.24 -14.49
C ARG A 257 -8.59 5.69 -14.50
N LEU A 258 -9.88 5.94 -14.79
CA LEU A 258 -10.43 7.30 -14.84
C LEU A 258 -10.35 7.97 -13.45
N PHE A 259 -10.72 7.27 -12.41
CA PHE A 259 -10.64 7.78 -11.04
C PHE A 259 -9.20 8.16 -10.68
N MET A 260 -8.23 7.26 -10.94
CA MET A 260 -6.81 7.55 -10.67
C MET A 260 -6.30 8.75 -11.47
N HIS A 261 -6.73 8.89 -12.74
CA HIS A 261 -6.35 10.02 -13.56
C HIS A 261 -6.84 11.35 -12.98
N VAL A 262 -8.08 11.42 -12.51
CA VAL A 262 -8.63 12.61 -11.84
C VAL A 262 -7.84 12.97 -10.57
N ILE A 263 -7.49 11.97 -9.76
CA ILE A 263 -6.66 12.17 -8.56
C ILE A 263 -5.27 12.65 -8.93
N ARG A 264 -4.65 12.04 -9.96
CA ARG A 264 -3.31 12.43 -10.43
C ARG A 264 -3.27 13.89 -10.90
N GLN A 265 -4.26 14.31 -11.69
CA GLN A 265 -4.36 15.70 -12.14
C GLN A 265 -4.47 16.68 -10.95
N ALA A 266 -5.23 16.33 -9.92
CA ALA A 266 -5.35 17.16 -8.72
C ALA A 266 -4.06 17.25 -7.90
N LEU A 267 -3.26 16.19 -7.89
CA LEU A 267 -1.96 16.19 -7.19
C LEU A 267 -0.87 16.94 -7.97
N ASP A 268 -1.01 17.07 -9.27
CA ASP A 268 -0.05 17.77 -10.14
C ASP A 268 -0.41 19.26 -10.35
N ALA A 269 -1.61 19.70 -9.89
CA ALA A 269 -2.07 21.10 -9.97
C ALA A 269 -1.58 21.95 -8.79
#